data_3dd8b32df1db3ee54d62548039311ac2
#
_entry.id   3dd8b32df1db3ee54d62548039311ac2
#
_cell.length_a   1.000
_cell.length_b   1.000
_cell.length_c   1.000
_cell.angle_alpha   90.00
_cell.angle_beta   90.00
_cell.angle_gamma   90.00
#
_symmetry.space_group_name_H-M   'P 1'
#
loop_
_entity.id
_entity.type
_entity.pdbx_description
1 polymer ?
#
loop_
_entity_poly.entity_id
_entity_poly.type
_entity_poly.pdbx_seq_one_letter_code
_entity_poly.pdbx_strand_id
1 'polypeptide(L)'
;FRGARQVVVNRQDALSRPLMGEGLPCWTFGLSQPDFKAFGLREENGEKYLAFEFQNLMPVRELKIRGSHNQSNALAALALGHAVGLPFDAMLATLRTFAGLEHRCQWLRDLDGVSYYNDSKATNVGAALAAIEGLGADISGKLVLIAGGDGKGAEFKDLHNPVAAN
;
A
#
# COMPACT_ATOMS: atom_id res chain seq x y z
N PHE A 1 -2.51 -22.86 -11.36
CA PHE A 1 -2.32 -21.71 -12.29
C PHE A 1 -1.87 -22.21 -13.68
N ARG A 2 -2.75 -22.96 -14.37
CA ARG A 2 -2.48 -23.37 -15.75
C ARG A 2 -2.60 -22.13 -16.65
N GLY A 3 -1.53 -21.85 -17.44
CA GLY A 3 -1.49 -20.75 -18.40
C GLY A 3 -0.95 -19.40 -17.87
N ALA A 4 -0.49 -19.33 -16.63
CA ALA A 4 0.22 -18.14 -16.15
C ALA A 4 1.53 -17.96 -16.93
N ARG A 5 1.77 -16.75 -17.44
CA ARG A 5 3.01 -16.42 -18.16
C ARG A 5 4.02 -15.69 -17.27
N GLN A 6 3.54 -15.03 -16.24
CA GLN A 6 4.33 -14.26 -15.27
C GLN A 6 3.65 -14.32 -13.90
N VAL A 7 4.40 -14.05 -12.85
CA VAL A 7 3.92 -14.03 -11.46
C VAL A 7 4.38 -12.74 -10.80
N VAL A 8 3.47 -12.11 -10.04
CA VAL A 8 3.77 -10.96 -9.18
C VAL A 8 3.48 -11.36 -7.74
N VAL A 9 4.43 -11.17 -6.83
CA VAL A 9 4.38 -11.69 -5.45
C VAL A 9 4.69 -10.56 -4.46
N ASN A 10 3.91 -10.50 -3.38
CA ASN A 10 4.23 -9.65 -2.23
C ASN A 10 5.36 -10.30 -1.40
N ARG A 11 6.51 -9.61 -1.27
CA ARG A 11 7.64 -10.10 -0.47
C ARG A 11 7.32 -10.20 1.02
N GLN A 12 6.40 -9.40 1.51
CA GLN A 12 6.04 -9.31 2.92
C GLN A 12 4.98 -10.34 3.35
N ASP A 13 4.38 -11.05 2.39
CA ASP A 13 3.38 -12.08 2.66
C ASP A 13 3.86 -13.44 2.13
N ALA A 14 4.37 -14.26 3.03
CA ALA A 14 4.86 -15.60 2.70
C ALA A 14 3.74 -16.53 2.19
N LEU A 15 2.49 -16.30 2.62
CA LEU A 15 1.34 -17.11 2.21
C LEU A 15 0.89 -16.81 0.78
N SER A 16 1.23 -15.63 0.26
CA SER A 16 0.93 -15.24 -1.12
C SER A 16 1.88 -15.87 -2.14
N ARG A 17 2.94 -16.55 -1.71
CA ARG A 17 3.92 -17.18 -2.60
C ARG A 17 3.37 -18.48 -3.16
N PRO A 18 3.08 -18.56 -4.47
CA PRO A 18 2.67 -19.81 -5.07
C PRO A 18 3.85 -20.81 -5.09
N LEU A 19 3.55 -22.11 -5.03
CA LEU A 19 4.50 -23.13 -5.44
C LEU A 19 4.76 -22.93 -6.93
N MET A 20 5.90 -22.33 -7.26
CA MET A 20 6.26 -22.01 -8.63
C MET A 20 7.03 -23.16 -9.24
N GLY A 21 6.61 -23.58 -10.45
CA GLY A 21 7.46 -24.39 -11.31
C GLY A 21 8.68 -23.57 -11.80
N GLU A 22 9.76 -24.25 -12.12
CA GLU A 22 10.94 -23.62 -12.69
C GLU A 22 10.60 -22.90 -14.01
N GLY A 23 11.18 -21.68 -14.19
CA GLY A 23 11.15 -20.97 -15.48
C GLY A 23 10.06 -19.90 -15.66
N LEU A 24 9.16 -19.67 -14.69
CA LEU A 24 8.23 -18.54 -14.76
C LEU A 24 8.91 -17.22 -14.33
N PRO A 25 8.85 -16.14 -15.15
CA PRO A 25 9.27 -14.83 -14.72
C PRO A 25 8.48 -14.40 -13.47
N CYS A 26 9.20 -14.04 -12.41
CA CYS A 26 8.63 -13.62 -11.14
C CYS A 26 9.07 -12.21 -10.82
N TRP A 27 8.12 -11.30 -10.65
CA TRP A 27 8.30 -9.96 -10.17
C TRP A 27 7.86 -9.89 -8.72
N THR A 28 8.54 -9.12 -7.90
CA THR A 28 8.15 -8.98 -6.51
C THR A 28 7.90 -7.52 -6.15
N PHE A 29 7.08 -7.28 -5.13
CA PHE A 29 6.89 -5.95 -4.56
C PHE A 29 6.86 -6.00 -3.04
N GLY A 30 7.11 -4.86 -2.39
CA GLY A 30 7.06 -4.72 -0.93
C GLY A 30 7.68 -3.40 -0.49
N LEU A 31 7.48 -3.02 0.78
CA LEU A 31 7.93 -1.74 1.32
C LEU A 31 9.44 -1.68 1.64
N SER A 32 10.13 -2.82 1.64
CA SER A 32 11.59 -2.85 1.78
C SER A 32 12.30 -2.39 0.51
N GLN A 33 13.59 -2.06 0.65
CA GLN A 33 14.44 -1.74 -0.49
C GLN A 33 14.40 -2.85 -1.55
N PRO A 34 14.20 -2.49 -2.83
CA PRO A 34 14.12 -3.48 -3.90
C PRO A 34 15.51 -4.02 -4.28
N ASP A 35 15.52 -5.23 -4.76
CA ASP A 35 16.63 -5.91 -5.44
C ASP A 35 16.20 -6.23 -6.88
N PHE A 36 16.94 -7.08 -7.61
CA PHE A 36 16.61 -7.48 -8.98
C PHE A 36 15.17 -8.00 -9.11
N LYS A 37 14.49 -7.62 -10.19
CA LYS A 37 13.08 -7.96 -10.48
C LYS A 37 12.12 -7.59 -9.35
N ALA A 38 12.43 -6.53 -8.61
CA ALA A 38 11.66 -6.12 -7.45
C ALA A 38 11.27 -4.64 -7.51
N PHE A 39 10.04 -4.37 -7.05
CA PHE A 39 9.53 -3.04 -6.75
C PHE A 39 9.60 -2.80 -5.25
N GLY A 40 9.97 -1.60 -4.82
CA GLY A 40 10.10 -1.30 -3.40
C GLY A 40 10.24 0.18 -3.11
N LEU A 41 10.58 0.49 -1.87
CA LEU A 41 10.90 1.85 -1.45
C LEU A 41 12.41 2.01 -1.34
N ARG A 42 12.93 3.11 -1.87
CA ARG A 42 14.31 3.56 -1.66
C ARG A 42 14.29 4.92 -0.99
N GLU A 43 15.29 5.16 -0.17
CA GLU A 43 15.49 6.46 0.44
C GLU A 43 16.78 7.06 -0.12
N GLU A 44 16.70 8.31 -0.56
CA GLU A 44 17.83 9.07 -1.09
C GLU A 44 17.70 10.52 -0.61
N ASN A 45 18.75 11.03 0.05
CA ASN A 45 18.79 12.38 0.63
C ASN A 45 17.61 12.71 1.56
N GLY A 46 17.14 11.72 2.35
CA GLY A 46 16.03 11.87 3.27
C GLY A 46 14.65 11.84 2.60
N GLU A 47 14.58 11.57 1.31
CA GLU A 47 13.32 11.43 0.58
C GLU A 47 13.07 9.98 0.16
N LYS A 48 11.82 9.52 0.34
CA LYS A 48 11.38 8.18 -0.07
C LYS A 48 10.85 8.18 -1.50
N TYR A 49 11.23 7.16 -2.26
CA TYR A 49 10.84 6.94 -3.64
C TYR A 49 10.18 5.59 -3.82
N LEU A 50 9.15 5.51 -4.66
CA LEU A 50 8.79 4.27 -5.33
C LEU A 50 9.92 3.94 -6.29
N ALA A 51 10.41 2.71 -6.25
CA ALA A 51 11.57 2.28 -7.02
C ALA A 51 11.36 0.92 -7.67
N PHE A 52 12.05 0.73 -8.79
CA PHE A 52 12.21 -0.56 -9.45
C PHE A 52 13.70 -0.90 -9.50
N GLU A 53 14.07 -2.02 -8.92
CA GLU A 53 15.47 -2.43 -8.80
C GLU A 53 16.30 -1.30 -8.16
N PHE A 54 17.27 -0.76 -8.86
CA PHE A 54 18.16 0.30 -8.37
C PHE A 54 17.75 1.70 -8.82
N GLN A 55 16.64 1.82 -9.55
CA GLN A 55 16.15 3.09 -10.11
C GLN A 55 15.02 3.68 -9.27
N ASN A 56 15.15 4.94 -8.87
CA ASN A 56 14.06 5.72 -8.32
C ASN A 56 13.09 6.10 -9.44
N LEU A 57 11.80 5.80 -9.26
CA LEU A 57 10.75 6.05 -10.25
C LEU A 57 9.98 7.34 -9.96
N MET A 58 9.55 7.51 -8.70
CA MET A 58 8.71 8.64 -8.31
C MET A 58 8.83 8.89 -6.79
N PRO A 59 8.95 10.15 -6.34
CA PRO A 59 8.87 10.47 -4.92
C PRO A 59 7.53 10.03 -4.33
N VAL A 60 7.55 9.39 -3.15
CA VAL A 60 6.34 8.93 -2.46
C VAL A 60 5.39 10.08 -2.15
N ARG A 61 5.91 11.28 -1.87
CA ARG A 61 5.10 12.50 -1.62
C ARG A 61 4.18 12.89 -2.78
N GLU A 62 4.48 12.44 -4.01
CA GLU A 62 3.66 12.71 -5.20
C GLU A 62 2.42 11.81 -5.28
N LEU A 63 2.35 10.73 -4.47
CA LEU A 63 1.14 9.93 -4.35
C LEU A 63 0.03 10.74 -3.68
N LYS A 64 -1.15 10.74 -4.29
CA LYS A 64 -2.35 11.32 -3.68
C LYS A 64 -2.93 10.45 -2.56
N ILE A 65 -2.73 9.14 -2.67
CA ILE A 65 -3.16 8.15 -1.67
C ILE A 65 -2.13 8.07 -0.54
N ARG A 66 -2.59 8.14 0.72
CA ARG A 66 -1.76 8.17 1.92
C ARG A 66 -1.66 6.80 2.59
N GLY A 67 -0.63 6.64 3.43
CA GLY A 67 -0.41 5.45 4.23
C GLY A 67 0.46 4.38 3.55
N SER A 68 1.20 3.63 4.36
CA SER A 68 2.13 2.59 3.89
C SER A 68 1.43 1.49 3.10
N HIS A 69 0.19 1.15 3.46
CA HIS A 69 -0.62 0.19 2.70
C HIS A 69 -0.92 0.67 1.27
N ASN A 70 -1.12 1.98 1.07
CA ASN A 70 -1.33 2.55 -0.26
C ASN A 70 -0.01 2.67 -1.04
N GLN A 71 1.13 2.86 -0.38
CA GLN A 71 2.44 2.74 -1.01
C GLN A 71 2.66 1.31 -1.53
N SER A 72 2.29 0.29 -0.73
CA SER A 72 2.32 -1.11 -1.15
C SER A 72 1.39 -1.38 -2.34
N ASN A 73 0.18 -0.82 -2.33
CA ASN A 73 -0.76 -0.94 -3.45
C ASN A 73 -0.22 -0.29 -4.73
N ALA A 74 0.44 0.87 -4.65
CA ALA A 74 1.08 1.52 -5.77
C ALA A 74 2.23 0.67 -6.35
N LEU A 75 3.07 0.08 -5.49
CA LEU A 75 4.14 -0.84 -5.90
C LEU A 75 3.58 -2.10 -6.56
N ALA A 76 2.47 -2.66 -6.04
CA ALA A 76 1.77 -3.79 -6.64
C ALA A 76 1.24 -3.45 -8.03
N ALA A 77 0.62 -2.27 -8.19
CA ALA A 77 0.11 -1.80 -9.48
C ALA A 77 1.24 -1.61 -10.50
N LEU A 78 2.38 -1.03 -10.08
CA LEU A 78 3.57 -0.89 -10.93
C LEU A 78 4.13 -2.26 -11.34
N ALA A 79 4.22 -3.22 -10.41
CA ALA A 79 4.71 -4.56 -10.69
C ALA A 79 3.80 -5.31 -11.68
N LEU A 80 2.48 -5.22 -11.50
CA LEU A 80 1.50 -5.84 -12.41
C LEU A 80 1.53 -5.18 -13.79
N GLY A 81 1.56 -3.85 -13.86
CA GLY A 81 1.63 -3.10 -15.12
C GLY A 81 2.92 -3.40 -15.88
N HIS A 82 4.07 -3.44 -15.17
CA HIS A 82 5.35 -3.80 -15.76
C HIS A 82 5.34 -5.25 -16.31
N ALA A 83 4.77 -6.19 -15.56
CA ALA A 83 4.66 -7.59 -15.98
C ALA A 83 3.87 -7.74 -17.30
N VAL A 84 2.91 -6.87 -17.58
CA VAL A 84 2.15 -6.87 -18.84
C VAL A 84 2.70 -5.88 -19.88
N GLY A 85 3.85 -5.25 -19.63
CA GLY A 85 4.54 -4.39 -20.57
C GLY A 85 4.03 -2.95 -20.68
N LEU A 86 3.33 -2.43 -19.66
CA LEU A 86 2.93 -1.02 -19.64
C LEU A 86 4.16 -0.11 -19.42
N PRO A 87 4.23 1.04 -20.12
CA PRO A 87 5.33 1.98 -19.95
C PRO A 87 5.28 2.67 -18.58
N PHE A 88 6.42 2.87 -17.95
CA PHE A 88 6.51 3.52 -16.62
C PHE A 88 5.91 4.92 -16.62
N ASP A 89 6.17 5.74 -17.64
CA ASP A 89 5.67 7.11 -17.70
C ASP A 89 4.14 7.19 -17.59
N ALA A 90 3.42 6.30 -18.27
CA ALA A 90 1.96 6.25 -18.21
C ALA A 90 1.46 5.82 -16.82
N MET A 91 2.13 4.81 -16.22
CA MET A 91 1.79 4.32 -14.87
C MET A 91 2.05 5.40 -13.82
N LEU A 92 3.20 6.07 -13.87
CA LEU A 92 3.56 7.11 -12.93
C LEU A 92 2.67 8.36 -13.07
N ALA A 93 2.31 8.75 -14.30
CA ALA A 93 1.33 9.83 -14.51
C ALA A 93 -0.02 9.50 -13.87
N THR A 94 -0.48 8.25 -13.99
CA THR A 94 -1.71 7.78 -13.35
C THR A 94 -1.61 7.84 -11.82
N LEU A 95 -0.50 7.36 -11.22
CA LEU A 95 -0.30 7.38 -9.78
C LEU A 95 -0.30 8.80 -9.19
N ARG A 96 0.22 9.80 -9.92
CA ARG A 96 0.21 11.20 -9.51
C ARG A 96 -1.21 11.81 -9.45
N THR A 97 -2.14 11.28 -10.22
CA THR A 97 -3.51 11.81 -10.32
C THR A 97 -4.54 10.96 -9.59
N PHE A 98 -4.25 9.69 -9.35
CA PHE A 98 -5.17 8.75 -8.71
C PHE A 98 -5.42 9.13 -7.24
N ALA A 99 -6.62 9.60 -6.96
CA ALA A 99 -7.03 10.07 -5.62
C ALA A 99 -7.49 8.94 -4.67
N GLY A 100 -7.39 7.69 -5.09
CA GLY A 100 -7.88 6.53 -4.35
C GLY A 100 -9.32 6.14 -4.73
N LEU A 101 -9.84 5.15 -4.05
CA LEU A 101 -11.21 4.71 -4.18
C LEU A 101 -12.06 5.32 -3.07
N GLU A 102 -13.32 5.62 -3.38
CA GLU A 102 -14.28 6.06 -2.36
C GLU A 102 -14.35 5.08 -1.20
N HIS A 103 -14.38 5.63 0.00
CA HIS A 103 -14.50 4.89 1.27
C HIS A 103 -13.30 3.97 1.60
N ARG A 104 -12.14 4.13 0.94
CA ARG A 104 -10.90 3.39 1.23
C ARG A 104 -9.78 4.36 1.62
N CYS A 105 -9.60 4.60 2.92
CA CYS A 105 -8.71 5.64 3.45
C CYS A 105 -8.84 6.94 2.65
N GLN A 106 -10.05 7.26 2.23
CA GLN A 106 -10.35 8.42 1.40
C GLN A 106 -10.14 9.68 2.22
N TRP A 107 -9.16 10.49 1.83
CA TRP A 107 -9.07 11.84 2.38
C TRP A 107 -10.30 12.66 1.97
N LEU A 108 -10.94 13.30 2.94
CA LEU A 108 -12.14 14.09 2.70
C LEU A 108 -11.82 15.60 2.73
N ARG A 109 -11.13 16.05 3.78
CA ARG A 109 -10.77 17.46 3.97
C ARG A 109 -9.81 17.63 5.14
N ASP A 110 -9.19 18.80 5.21
CA ASP A 110 -8.56 19.34 6.40
C ASP A 110 -9.44 20.46 6.98
N LEU A 111 -9.63 20.46 8.29
CA LEU A 111 -10.37 21.49 9.02
C LEU A 111 -9.67 21.74 10.35
N ASP A 112 -9.31 22.99 10.63
CA ASP A 112 -8.68 23.44 11.88
C ASP A 112 -7.44 22.58 12.28
N GLY A 113 -6.63 22.20 11.29
CA GLY A 113 -5.43 21.36 11.49
C GLY A 113 -5.70 19.89 11.68
N VAL A 114 -6.95 19.43 11.51
CA VAL A 114 -7.36 18.03 11.57
C VAL A 114 -7.66 17.51 10.17
N SER A 115 -7.02 16.40 9.78
CA SER A 115 -7.32 15.70 8.53
C SER A 115 -8.39 14.65 8.74
N TYR A 116 -9.42 14.64 7.90
CA TYR A 116 -10.54 13.71 7.98
C TYR A 116 -10.45 12.67 6.87
N TYR A 117 -10.54 11.39 7.25
CA TYR A 117 -10.51 10.26 6.33
C TYR A 117 -11.78 9.41 6.47
N ASN A 118 -12.27 8.89 5.35
CA ASN A 118 -13.36 7.93 5.31
C ASN A 118 -12.83 6.55 4.88
N ASP A 119 -12.91 5.58 5.79
CA ASP A 119 -12.52 4.21 5.55
C ASP A 119 -13.68 3.23 5.87
N SER A 120 -14.91 3.61 5.57
CA SER A 120 -16.09 2.78 5.82
C SER A 120 -16.08 1.44 5.06
N LYS A 121 -15.15 1.25 4.14
CA LYS A 121 -14.86 -0.01 3.45
C LYS A 121 -13.98 -0.97 4.27
N ALA A 122 -13.36 -0.53 5.37
CA ALA A 122 -12.66 -1.38 6.33
C ALA A 122 -13.67 -2.19 7.17
N THR A 123 -14.29 -3.19 6.57
CA THR A 123 -15.38 -3.99 7.15
C THR A 123 -14.88 -5.23 7.91
N ASN A 124 -13.60 -5.31 8.22
CA ASN A 124 -12.99 -6.36 9.05
C ASN A 124 -11.79 -5.80 9.82
N VAL A 125 -11.36 -6.54 10.85
CA VAL A 125 -10.28 -6.13 11.76
C VAL A 125 -8.97 -5.88 11.01
N GLY A 126 -8.58 -6.74 10.07
CA GLY A 126 -7.33 -6.60 9.31
C GLY A 126 -7.29 -5.33 8.46
N ALA A 127 -8.41 -4.95 7.85
CA ALA A 127 -8.51 -3.70 7.09
C ALA A 127 -8.40 -2.47 8.00
N ALA A 128 -9.08 -2.50 9.16
CA ALA A 128 -8.98 -1.41 10.15
C ALA A 128 -7.55 -1.26 10.69
N LEU A 129 -6.86 -2.38 10.99
CA LEU A 129 -5.44 -2.41 11.40
C LEU A 129 -4.56 -1.74 10.35
N ALA A 130 -4.68 -2.15 9.10
CA ALA A 130 -3.87 -1.59 8.01
C ALA A 130 -4.08 -0.07 7.85
N ALA A 131 -5.30 0.43 8.07
CA ALA A 131 -5.60 1.86 8.03
C ALA A 131 -4.98 2.61 9.21
N ILE A 132 -5.14 2.09 10.45
CA ILE A 132 -4.61 2.71 11.67
C ILE A 132 -3.09 2.79 11.61
N GLU A 133 -2.41 1.67 11.32
CA GLU A 133 -0.96 1.60 11.22
C GLU A 133 -0.43 2.43 10.04
N GLY A 134 -1.14 2.37 8.90
CA GLY A 134 -0.73 3.08 7.69
C GLY A 134 -0.83 4.60 7.83
N LEU A 135 -1.92 5.12 8.39
CA LEU A 135 -2.08 6.55 8.65
C LEU A 135 -1.22 7.00 9.83
N GLY A 136 -1.15 6.20 10.91
CA GLY A 136 -0.37 6.52 12.09
C GLY A 136 1.12 6.70 11.82
N ALA A 137 1.68 5.93 10.88
CA ALA A 137 3.08 6.07 10.47
C ALA A 137 3.41 7.38 9.73
N ASP A 138 2.39 8.03 9.16
CA ASP A 138 2.56 9.24 8.34
C ASP A 138 2.24 10.54 9.10
N ILE A 139 1.72 10.46 10.34
CA ILE A 139 1.33 11.63 11.14
C ILE A 139 2.27 11.87 12.32
N SER A 140 2.43 13.13 12.71
CA SER A 140 3.17 13.53 13.92
C SER A 140 2.25 13.78 15.13
N GLY A 141 0.95 13.67 14.96
CA GLY A 141 -0.09 13.93 15.95
C GLY A 141 -0.75 12.65 16.47
N LYS A 142 -2.05 12.74 16.75
CA LYS A 142 -2.87 11.63 17.21
C LYS A 142 -3.87 11.22 16.15
N LEU A 143 -4.12 9.90 16.05
CA LEU A 143 -5.19 9.35 15.25
C LEU A 143 -6.45 9.18 16.14
N VAL A 144 -7.56 9.77 15.73
CA VAL A 144 -8.86 9.57 16.39
C VAL A 144 -9.68 8.61 15.54
N LEU A 145 -9.93 7.41 16.07
CA LEU A 145 -10.75 6.39 15.39
C LEU A 145 -12.23 6.53 15.77
N ILE A 146 -13.08 6.67 14.76
CA ILE A 146 -14.53 6.54 14.90
C ILE A 146 -14.91 5.21 14.25
N ALA A 147 -15.29 4.23 15.06
CA ALA A 147 -15.66 2.91 14.61
C ALA A 147 -17.06 2.50 15.11
N GLY A 148 -17.76 1.67 14.33
CA GLY A 148 -19.08 1.18 14.70
C GLY A 148 -19.69 0.31 13.60
N GLY A 149 -20.92 -0.17 13.84
CA GLY A 149 -21.65 -1.06 12.94
C GLY A 149 -21.69 -2.50 13.44
N ASP A 150 -22.00 -3.43 12.53
CA ASP A 150 -22.09 -4.86 12.84
C ASP A 150 -20.70 -5.51 12.83
N GLY A 151 -20.26 -5.98 13.99
CA GLY A 151 -18.96 -6.65 14.17
C GLY A 151 -18.88 -8.05 13.58
N LYS A 152 -19.97 -8.63 13.08
CA LYS A 152 -20.02 -9.97 12.43
C LYS A 152 -19.33 -11.07 13.23
N GLY A 153 -19.37 -10.98 14.57
CA GLY A 153 -18.70 -11.93 15.45
C GLY A 153 -17.16 -11.82 15.49
N ALA A 154 -16.56 -10.76 14.96
CA ALA A 154 -15.12 -10.57 14.99
C ALA A 154 -14.63 -10.22 16.40
N GLU A 155 -13.42 -10.68 16.75
CA GLU A 155 -12.71 -10.26 17.96
C GLU A 155 -11.89 -8.98 17.65
N PHE A 156 -12.07 -7.96 18.49
CA PHE A 156 -11.42 -6.65 18.27
C PHE A 156 -10.16 -6.45 19.13
N LYS A 157 -9.70 -7.48 19.86
CA LYS A 157 -8.52 -7.42 20.74
C LYS A 157 -7.25 -6.94 20.01
N ASP A 158 -7.12 -7.29 18.74
CA ASP A 158 -5.95 -6.95 17.93
C ASP A 158 -5.87 -5.44 17.61
N LEU A 159 -6.99 -4.70 17.71
CA LEU A 159 -7.00 -3.24 17.54
C LEU A 159 -6.44 -2.48 18.75
N HIS A 160 -6.36 -3.11 19.93
CA HIS A 160 -5.98 -2.42 21.17
C HIS A 160 -4.60 -1.75 21.09
N ASN A 161 -3.58 -2.51 20.70
CA ASN A 161 -2.22 -1.98 20.64
C ASN A 161 -2.01 -0.91 19.57
N PRO A 162 -2.46 -1.09 18.31
CA PRO A 162 -2.37 -0.06 17.28
C PRO A 162 -3.12 1.22 17.62
N VAL A 163 -4.31 1.12 18.25
CA VAL A 163 -5.07 2.31 18.70
C VAL A 163 -4.37 3.02 19.86
N ALA A 164 -3.74 2.27 20.78
CA ALA A 164 -3.02 2.86 21.92
C ALA A 164 -1.69 3.52 21.49
N ALA A 165 -1.09 3.09 20.40
CA ALA A 165 0.20 3.57 19.89
C ALA A 165 0.08 4.82 18.99
N ASN A 166 -1.08 5.11 18.42
CA ASN A 166 -1.33 6.18 17.46
C ASN A 166 -2.46 7.11 17.93
#